data_211eab5caedaa35014d279f856d57eb6
#
_entry.id   211eab5caedaa35014d279f856d57eb6
#
_cell.length_a   1.000
_cell.length_b   1.000
_cell.length_c   1.000
_cell.angle_alpha   90.00
_cell.angle_beta   90.00
_cell.angle_gamma   90.00
#
_symmetry.space_group_name_H-M   'P 1'
#
loop_
_entity.id
_entity.type
_entity.pdbx_description
1 polymer ?
#
loop_
_entity_poly.entity_id
_entity_poly.type
_entity_poly.pdbx_seq_one_letter_code
_entity_poly.pdbx_strand_id
1 'polypeptide(L)'
;MKIIDAHAHLWLHVDTVVNGSPIHPLEPNRSRSLFFGEERQMLPPWMTDGQNTAERFLSNMDYAQVSAAVITQEFIDGPQNSYLLQVQQRYPNRFFCFGMPEGLQKRDAREGSLCNEARSLIRSGFRGIKVPAARLPQQFLDDEMMQMCSMMEQEDAILGIELMDGDAQVSQMEDIISECPRLKIAIGHFGMVTREGWMSQIRLARHEHVFVESGGITWLFNDEFYPFPSAICAIKEAADKVGMQKLMWGSDYPRTITAITYKMSYDFVSKSKELTDDDKCLFLCDNAKRFFGFGELIDLPYIKNMSE
;
A
#
# COMPACT_ATOMS: atom_id res chain seq x y z
N MET A 1 17.58 -14.10 -2.45
CA MET A 1 16.57 -13.23 -3.13
C MET A 1 16.37 -12.01 -2.25
N LYS A 2 16.37 -10.80 -2.82
CA LYS A 2 15.97 -9.57 -2.13
C LYS A 2 14.45 -9.50 -2.09
N ILE A 3 13.89 -8.76 -1.13
CA ILE A 3 12.44 -8.60 -0.98
C ILE A 3 12.12 -7.12 -0.81
N ILE A 4 11.07 -6.65 -1.47
CA ILE A 4 10.51 -5.31 -1.33
C ILE A 4 9.04 -5.43 -0.97
N ASP A 5 8.63 -4.78 0.11
CA ASP A 5 7.24 -4.65 0.51
C ASP A 5 6.61 -3.46 -0.23
N ALA A 6 5.66 -3.71 -1.11
CA ALA A 6 5.03 -2.66 -1.92
C ALA A 6 3.87 -1.95 -1.21
N HIS A 7 3.54 -2.31 0.04
CA HIS A 7 2.45 -1.71 0.80
C HIS A 7 2.63 -1.86 2.31
N ALA A 8 2.97 -0.79 2.97
CA ALA A 8 3.04 -0.70 4.43
C ALA A 8 2.64 0.70 4.90
N HIS A 9 2.28 0.85 6.17
CA HIS A 9 1.90 2.11 6.78
C HIS A 9 2.81 2.47 7.94
N LEU A 10 3.05 3.76 8.13
CA LEU A 10 3.80 4.30 9.26
C LEU A 10 3.10 5.55 9.81
N TRP A 11 3.13 5.71 11.13
CA TRP A 11 2.61 6.90 11.81
C TRP A 11 3.26 7.11 13.17
N LEU A 12 3.25 8.36 13.63
CA LEU A 12 3.58 8.71 15.01
C LEU A 12 2.33 8.67 15.89
N HIS A 13 1.23 9.18 15.37
CA HIS A 13 -0.06 9.21 16.04
C HIS A 13 -1.17 9.04 15.01
N VAL A 14 -2.21 8.31 15.40
CA VAL A 14 -3.47 8.23 14.66
C VAL A 14 -4.51 9.00 15.47
N ASP A 15 -4.95 10.14 14.95
CA ASP A 15 -6.05 10.92 15.51
C ASP A 15 -6.68 11.69 14.35
N THR A 16 -7.83 11.22 13.88
CA THR A 16 -8.44 11.74 12.65
C THR A 16 -9.95 11.56 12.66
N VAL A 17 -10.61 12.17 11.69
CA VAL A 17 -12.04 12.00 11.41
C VAL A 17 -12.20 11.60 9.96
N VAL A 18 -12.86 10.48 9.69
CA VAL A 18 -13.12 9.99 8.34
C VAL A 18 -14.63 9.88 8.15
N ASN A 19 -15.16 10.61 7.16
CA ASN A 19 -16.60 10.67 6.87
C ASN A 19 -17.46 10.98 8.13
N GLY A 20 -17.00 11.91 8.96
CA GLY A 20 -17.68 12.32 10.20
C GLY A 20 -17.47 11.37 11.39
N SER A 21 -16.78 10.25 11.22
CA SER A 21 -16.51 9.29 12.29
C SER A 21 -15.10 9.46 12.85
N PRO A 22 -14.93 9.65 14.16
CA PRO A 22 -13.60 9.77 14.77
C PRO A 22 -12.87 8.44 14.77
N ILE A 23 -11.55 8.51 14.57
CA ILE A 23 -10.62 7.40 14.69
C ILE A 23 -9.49 7.86 15.59
N HIS A 24 -9.41 7.31 16.79
CA HIS A 24 -8.38 7.65 17.78
C HIS A 24 -8.04 6.48 18.69
N PRO A 25 -6.81 6.43 19.19
CA PRO A 25 -6.38 5.38 20.12
C PRO A 25 -7.14 5.45 21.45
N LEU A 26 -7.33 4.30 22.08
CA LEU A 26 -8.00 4.16 23.38
C LEU A 26 -6.99 3.98 24.50
N GLU A 27 -7.20 4.72 25.61
CA GLU A 27 -6.40 4.54 26.84
C GLU A 27 -6.93 3.36 27.67
N PRO A 28 -6.09 2.68 28.44
CA PRO A 28 -4.63 2.87 28.56
C PRO A 28 -3.80 2.13 27.51
N ASN A 29 -4.41 1.32 26.67
CA ASN A 29 -3.73 0.53 25.64
C ASN A 29 -4.04 1.10 24.25
N ARG A 30 -3.15 1.93 23.74
CA ARG A 30 -3.29 2.62 22.44
C ARG A 30 -3.10 1.71 21.22
N SER A 31 -2.86 0.40 21.41
CA SER A 31 -2.94 -0.55 20.28
C SER A 31 -4.38 -0.78 19.81
N ARG A 32 -5.36 -0.40 20.63
CA ARG A 32 -6.78 -0.37 20.30
C ARG A 32 -7.21 1.04 19.97
N SER A 33 -8.17 1.17 19.07
CA SER A 33 -8.72 2.46 18.67
C SER A 33 -10.23 2.40 18.58
N LEU A 34 -10.89 3.54 18.81
CA LEU A 34 -12.22 3.76 18.30
C LEU A 34 -12.11 3.84 16.77
N PHE A 35 -12.85 2.99 16.07
CA PHE A 35 -12.79 2.85 14.62
C PHE A 35 -14.20 2.78 14.05
N PHE A 36 -14.68 3.88 13.47
CA PHE A 36 -16.06 4.01 12.98
C PHE A 36 -17.12 3.64 14.02
N GLY A 37 -16.93 4.08 15.27
CA GLY A 37 -17.87 3.83 16.38
C GLY A 37 -17.68 2.50 17.11
N GLU A 38 -16.73 1.68 16.70
CA GLU A 38 -16.40 0.41 17.37
C GLU A 38 -14.99 0.42 17.94
N GLU A 39 -14.78 -0.25 19.09
CA GLU A 39 -13.44 -0.53 19.58
C GLU A 39 -12.82 -1.66 18.75
N ARG A 40 -11.65 -1.40 18.15
CA ARG A 40 -10.93 -2.38 17.32
C ARG A 40 -9.45 -2.45 17.69
N GLN A 41 -8.87 -3.64 17.51
CA GLN A 41 -7.44 -3.87 17.61
C GLN A 41 -6.77 -3.38 16.32
N MET A 42 -6.16 -2.19 16.33
CA MET A 42 -5.50 -1.60 15.17
C MET A 42 -4.03 -1.98 15.05
N LEU A 43 -3.37 -2.25 16.17
CA LEU A 43 -1.97 -2.64 16.25
C LEU A 43 -1.85 -3.95 17.06
N PRO A 44 -0.74 -4.69 16.93
CA PRO A 44 -0.44 -5.79 17.84
C PRO A 44 -0.58 -5.37 19.31
N PRO A 45 -1.12 -6.23 20.19
CA PRO A 45 -1.46 -5.85 21.59
C PRO A 45 -0.28 -5.31 22.40
N TRP A 46 0.95 -5.64 22.02
CA TRP A 46 2.18 -5.18 22.68
C TRP A 46 2.66 -3.79 22.24
N MET A 47 2.08 -3.21 21.17
CA MET A 47 2.36 -1.84 20.72
C MET A 47 1.47 -0.83 21.46
N THR A 48 1.60 -0.83 22.80
CA THR A 48 0.66 -0.15 23.73
C THR A 48 0.72 1.37 23.71
N ASP A 49 1.75 1.95 23.11
CA ASP A 49 1.88 3.41 22.91
C ASP A 49 1.17 3.93 21.65
N GLY A 50 0.64 3.03 20.82
CA GLY A 50 -0.09 3.39 19.59
C GLY A 50 0.77 3.89 18.44
N GLN A 51 2.09 3.87 18.57
CA GLN A 51 3.00 4.33 17.54
C GLN A 51 3.40 3.19 16.59
N ASN A 52 3.55 3.53 15.31
CA ASN A 52 4.06 2.63 14.29
C ASN A 52 5.17 3.33 13.51
N THR A 53 6.36 3.43 14.13
CA THR A 53 7.47 4.23 13.62
C THR A 53 8.32 3.48 12.60
N ALA A 54 9.06 4.25 11.80
CA ALA A 54 10.03 3.71 10.84
C ALA A 54 11.08 2.80 11.50
N GLU A 55 11.56 3.14 12.71
CA GLU A 55 12.54 2.35 13.45
C GLU A 55 11.98 0.99 13.86
N ARG A 56 10.72 0.93 14.28
CA ARG A 56 10.03 -0.34 14.57
C ARG A 56 9.86 -1.19 13.32
N PHE A 57 9.46 -0.56 12.24
CA PHE A 57 9.30 -1.27 10.99
C PHE A 57 10.63 -1.76 10.43
N LEU A 58 11.68 -0.94 10.47
CA LEU A 58 13.03 -1.36 10.09
C LEU A 58 13.50 -2.58 10.89
N SER A 59 13.23 -2.64 12.18
CA SER A 59 13.55 -3.81 13.00
C SER A 59 12.82 -5.08 12.52
N ASN A 60 11.54 -4.97 12.15
CA ASN A 60 10.80 -6.08 11.55
C ASN A 60 11.33 -6.47 10.16
N MET A 61 11.61 -5.47 9.32
CA MET A 61 12.17 -5.67 7.98
C MET A 61 13.53 -6.37 8.04
N ASP A 62 14.43 -5.93 8.93
CA ASP A 62 15.77 -6.49 9.06
C ASP A 62 15.70 -7.94 9.56
N TYR A 63 14.87 -8.22 10.55
CA TYR A 63 14.61 -9.58 11.02
C TYR A 63 14.01 -10.47 9.93
N ALA A 64 13.07 -9.96 9.16
CA ALA A 64 12.43 -10.69 8.06
C ALA A 64 13.22 -10.65 6.75
N GLN A 65 14.42 -10.01 6.70
CA GLN A 65 15.24 -9.90 5.50
C GLN A 65 14.57 -9.14 4.34
N VAL A 66 13.71 -8.15 4.64
CA VAL A 66 13.07 -7.27 3.68
C VAL A 66 13.92 -6.03 3.45
N SER A 67 14.42 -5.85 2.23
CA SER A 67 15.44 -4.84 1.91
C SER A 67 14.88 -3.42 1.82
N ALA A 68 13.66 -3.25 1.32
CA ALA A 68 13.02 -1.94 1.16
C ALA A 68 11.49 -2.06 1.29
N ALA A 69 10.82 -0.94 1.49
CA ALA A 69 9.36 -0.90 1.53
C ALA A 69 8.80 0.39 0.93
N VAL A 70 7.59 0.30 0.42
CA VAL A 70 6.75 1.41 -0.01
C VAL A 70 5.78 1.75 1.12
N ILE A 71 5.85 2.99 1.57
CA ILE A 71 4.98 3.50 2.63
C ILE A 71 3.84 4.28 2.01
N THR A 72 2.65 3.77 2.21
CA THR A 72 1.40 4.39 1.79
C THR A 72 0.73 5.14 2.95
N GLN A 73 -0.32 5.87 2.64
CA GLN A 73 -1.19 6.55 3.61
C GLN A 73 -2.65 6.22 3.32
N GLU A 74 -3.47 6.25 4.35
CA GLU A 74 -4.91 6.16 4.24
C GLU A 74 -5.54 7.20 5.19
N PHE A 75 -6.78 7.60 4.95
CA PHE A 75 -7.44 8.60 5.80
C PHE A 75 -7.50 8.18 7.27
N ILE A 76 -7.59 6.87 7.52
CA ILE A 76 -7.57 6.31 8.89
C ILE A 76 -6.23 6.46 9.61
N ASP A 77 -5.13 6.68 8.88
CA ASP A 77 -3.80 6.93 9.48
C ASP A 77 -3.68 8.38 9.97
N GLY A 78 -4.57 9.25 9.52
CA GLY A 78 -4.45 10.69 9.68
C GLY A 78 -3.33 11.29 8.80
N PRO A 79 -3.09 12.60 8.88
CA PRO A 79 -2.10 13.28 8.05
C PRO A 79 -0.68 12.95 8.52
N GLN A 80 0.06 12.20 7.71
CA GLN A 80 1.43 11.77 8.00
C GLN A 80 2.50 12.38 7.07
N ASN A 81 2.14 13.30 6.17
CA ASN A 81 3.06 13.83 5.16
C ASN A 81 4.38 14.33 5.74
N SER A 82 4.34 15.15 6.79
CA SER A 82 5.55 15.71 7.40
C SER A 82 6.47 14.62 7.98
N TYR A 83 5.89 13.60 8.60
CA TYR A 83 6.62 12.48 9.15
C TYR A 83 7.22 11.60 8.05
N LEU A 84 6.43 11.23 7.05
CA LEU A 84 6.89 10.37 5.96
C LEU A 84 7.95 11.02 5.09
N LEU A 85 7.90 12.34 4.91
CA LEU A 85 8.97 13.08 4.24
C LEU A 85 10.30 12.95 5.00
N GLN A 86 10.29 13.08 6.33
CA GLN A 86 11.48 12.88 7.17
C GLN A 86 11.97 11.42 7.10
N VAL A 87 11.08 10.45 7.12
CA VAL A 87 11.41 9.02 6.99
C VAL A 87 12.11 8.74 5.66
N GLN A 88 11.55 9.22 4.55
CA GLN A 88 12.14 9.04 3.22
C GLN A 88 13.53 9.70 3.10
N GLN A 89 13.68 10.90 3.66
CA GLN A 89 14.97 11.61 3.66
C GLN A 89 16.03 10.91 4.52
N ARG A 90 15.63 10.37 5.68
CA ARG A 90 16.53 9.67 6.60
C ARG A 90 16.94 8.29 6.11
N TYR A 91 16.05 7.61 5.38
CA TYR A 91 16.26 6.23 4.94
C TYR A 91 16.00 6.07 3.42
N PRO A 92 16.71 6.80 2.55
CA PRO A 92 16.37 6.93 1.12
C PRO A 92 16.45 5.62 0.33
N ASN A 93 17.27 4.65 0.78
CA ASN A 93 17.42 3.34 0.15
C ASN A 93 16.52 2.26 0.78
N ARG A 94 15.76 2.61 1.82
CA ARG A 94 14.88 1.69 2.53
C ARG A 94 13.41 1.99 2.27
N PHE A 95 13.06 3.26 2.07
CA PHE A 95 11.67 3.67 1.95
C PHE A 95 11.41 4.53 0.71
N PHE A 96 10.35 4.17 0.00
CA PHE A 96 9.62 5.05 -0.88
C PHE A 96 8.34 5.46 -0.14
N CYS A 97 8.06 6.75 0.01
CA CYS A 97 6.86 7.20 0.69
C CYS A 97 5.94 7.93 -0.29
N PHE A 98 4.64 7.63 -0.21
CA PHE A 98 3.61 8.40 -0.88
C PHE A 98 3.22 9.63 -0.04
N GLY A 99 3.05 10.78 -0.68
CA GLY A 99 2.33 11.90 -0.12
C GLY A 99 0.82 11.76 -0.33
N MET A 100 0.00 12.32 0.55
CA MET A 100 -1.46 12.31 0.41
C MET A 100 -2.01 13.74 0.58
N PRO A 101 -2.67 14.31 -0.43
CA PRO A 101 -3.30 15.62 -0.30
C PRO A 101 -4.41 15.61 0.75
N GLU A 102 -4.38 16.54 1.69
CA GLU A 102 -5.39 16.63 2.75
C GLU A 102 -6.75 17.09 2.21
N GLY A 103 -6.74 17.85 1.11
CA GLY A 103 -7.94 18.27 0.40
C GLY A 103 -8.80 17.14 -0.17
N LEU A 104 -8.27 15.91 -0.28
CA LEU A 104 -9.05 14.74 -0.70
C LEU A 104 -10.23 14.47 0.24
N GLN A 105 -10.06 14.63 1.56
CA GLN A 105 -11.13 14.46 2.54
C GLN A 105 -12.12 15.63 2.59
N LYS A 106 -11.71 16.82 2.13
CA LYS A 106 -12.46 18.08 2.28
C LYS A 106 -12.93 18.62 0.94
N ARG A 107 -13.29 17.75 -0.02
CA ARG A 107 -13.58 18.15 -1.41
C ARG A 107 -14.56 19.30 -1.54
N ASP A 108 -15.61 19.34 -0.69
CA ASP A 108 -16.65 20.35 -0.73
C ASP A 108 -16.30 21.64 0.05
N ALA A 109 -15.25 21.62 0.88
CA ALA A 109 -14.89 22.71 1.79
C ALA A 109 -13.40 23.10 1.74
N ARG A 110 -12.65 22.59 0.75
CA ARG A 110 -11.22 22.88 0.65
C ARG A 110 -10.95 24.30 0.16
N GLU A 111 -9.91 24.88 0.70
CA GLU A 111 -9.31 26.09 0.16
C GLU A 111 -8.18 25.70 -0.80
N GLY A 112 -8.32 25.97 -2.08
CA GLY A 112 -7.29 25.69 -3.09
C GLY A 112 -7.56 24.46 -3.95
N SER A 113 -6.69 24.21 -4.90
CA SER A 113 -6.78 23.14 -5.88
C SER A 113 -6.06 21.88 -5.41
N LEU A 114 -6.70 20.73 -5.55
CA LEU A 114 -6.12 19.41 -5.30
C LEU A 114 -4.80 19.19 -6.08
N CYS A 115 -4.78 19.66 -7.33
CA CYS A 115 -3.58 19.64 -8.18
C CYS A 115 -2.41 20.44 -7.58
N ASN A 116 -2.69 21.60 -6.95
CA ASN A 116 -1.65 22.40 -6.31
C ASN A 116 -1.12 21.78 -5.02
N GLU A 117 -1.96 21.14 -4.22
CA GLU A 117 -1.53 20.37 -3.04
C GLU A 117 -0.62 19.21 -3.46
N ALA A 118 -1.04 18.41 -4.43
CA ALA A 118 -0.25 17.29 -4.95
C ALA A 118 1.09 17.76 -5.52
N ARG A 119 1.09 18.86 -6.31
CA ARG A 119 2.31 19.46 -6.84
C ARG A 119 3.25 19.95 -5.72
N SER A 120 2.71 20.53 -4.65
CA SER A 120 3.49 20.95 -3.48
C SER A 120 4.16 19.76 -2.79
N LEU A 121 3.45 18.63 -2.64
CA LEU A 121 3.99 17.40 -2.08
C LEU A 121 5.12 16.84 -2.96
N ILE A 122 4.93 16.80 -4.28
CA ILE A 122 5.98 16.36 -5.21
C ILE A 122 7.22 17.26 -5.11
N ARG A 123 7.05 18.58 -5.09
CA ARG A 123 8.15 19.54 -4.93
C ARG A 123 8.86 19.44 -3.59
N SER A 124 8.19 18.99 -2.54
CA SER A 124 8.82 18.73 -1.23
C SER A 124 9.68 17.47 -1.22
N GLY A 125 9.54 16.59 -2.23
CA GLY A 125 10.39 15.40 -2.40
C GLY A 125 9.64 14.08 -2.49
N PHE A 126 8.31 14.04 -2.39
CA PHE A 126 7.55 12.83 -2.68
C PHE A 126 7.62 12.51 -4.18
N ARG A 127 7.75 11.23 -4.50
CA ARG A 127 7.75 10.74 -5.88
C ARG A 127 6.43 10.10 -6.31
N GLY A 128 5.44 10.13 -5.44
CA GLY A 128 4.11 9.60 -5.68
C GLY A 128 3.08 10.20 -4.75
N ILE A 129 1.83 10.16 -5.20
CA ILE A 129 0.65 10.64 -4.48
C ILE A 129 -0.30 9.47 -4.26
N LYS A 130 -0.80 9.35 -3.04
CA LYS A 130 -1.80 8.36 -2.66
C LYS A 130 -3.21 8.94 -2.73
N VAL A 131 -4.11 8.15 -3.31
CA VAL A 131 -5.56 8.42 -3.37
C VAL A 131 -6.32 7.21 -2.80
N PRO A 132 -6.87 7.28 -1.58
CA PRO A 132 -7.72 6.23 -1.04
C PRO A 132 -9.15 6.37 -1.61
N ALA A 133 -9.33 6.05 -2.90
CA ALA A 133 -10.61 6.22 -3.61
C ALA A 133 -11.74 5.36 -3.03
N ALA A 134 -11.41 4.26 -2.34
CA ALA A 134 -12.39 3.46 -1.59
C ALA A 134 -13.11 4.23 -0.47
N ARG A 135 -12.52 5.33 0.01
CA ARG A 135 -13.10 6.22 1.04
C ARG A 135 -13.74 7.48 0.47
N LEU A 136 -13.59 7.71 -0.81
CA LEU A 136 -14.25 8.79 -1.54
C LEU A 136 -15.64 8.35 -2.01
N PRO A 137 -16.49 9.28 -2.51
CA PRO A 137 -17.72 8.88 -3.20
C PRO A 137 -17.44 7.89 -4.33
N GLN A 138 -18.41 7.03 -4.65
CA GLN A 138 -18.27 6.06 -5.74
C GLN A 138 -17.84 6.75 -7.04
N GLN A 139 -18.43 7.90 -7.36
CA GLN A 139 -17.97 8.78 -8.43
C GLN A 139 -16.89 9.70 -7.87
N PHE A 140 -15.63 9.23 -7.86
CA PHE A 140 -14.49 9.98 -7.33
C PHE A 140 -13.78 10.84 -8.39
N LEU A 141 -13.90 10.47 -9.65
CA LEU A 141 -13.27 11.18 -10.76
C LEU A 141 -14.08 12.41 -11.13
N ASP A 142 -13.49 13.56 -10.97
CA ASP A 142 -13.95 14.86 -11.44
C ASP A 142 -12.83 15.59 -12.17
N ASP A 143 -13.10 16.79 -12.67
CA ASP A 143 -12.14 17.59 -13.43
C ASP A 143 -10.85 17.87 -12.63
N GLU A 144 -10.94 18.07 -11.32
CA GLU A 144 -9.76 18.33 -10.48
C GLU A 144 -8.91 17.08 -10.25
N MET A 145 -9.54 15.91 -10.06
CA MET A 145 -8.84 14.64 -9.97
C MET A 145 -8.12 14.36 -11.31
N MET A 146 -8.79 14.58 -12.43
CA MET A 146 -8.18 14.41 -13.76
C MET A 146 -7.02 15.38 -13.97
N GLN A 147 -7.16 16.66 -13.59
CA GLN A 147 -6.08 17.64 -13.65
C GLN A 147 -4.88 17.23 -12.76
N MET A 148 -5.13 16.68 -11.58
CA MET A 148 -4.08 16.15 -10.71
C MET A 148 -3.37 14.96 -11.39
N CYS A 149 -4.09 13.99 -11.95
CA CYS A 149 -3.51 12.86 -12.66
C CYS A 149 -2.66 13.30 -13.87
N SER A 150 -3.15 14.25 -14.65
CA SER A 150 -2.41 14.82 -15.79
C SER A 150 -1.13 15.54 -15.35
N MET A 151 -1.19 16.29 -14.24
CA MET A 151 -0.01 16.93 -13.66
C MET A 151 0.99 15.88 -13.15
N MET A 152 0.54 14.81 -12.50
CA MET A 152 1.39 13.73 -12.02
C MET A 152 2.10 13.00 -13.17
N GLU A 153 1.40 12.78 -14.30
CA GLU A 153 2.03 12.22 -15.50
C GLU A 153 3.17 13.11 -16.01
N GLN A 154 2.95 14.44 -16.05
CA GLN A 154 3.96 15.40 -16.49
C GLN A 154 5.19 15.46 -15.57
N GLU A 155 5.00 15.28 -14.26
CA GLU A 155 6.05 15.28 -13.25
C GLU A 155 6.70 13.88 -13.05
N ASP A 156 6.35 12.87 -13.87
CA ASP A 156 6.76 11.45 -13.72
C ASP A 156 6.48 10.88 -12.31
N ALA A 157 5.42 11.36 -11.66
CA ALA A 157 5.01 10.90 -10.34
C ALA A 157 4.13 9.65 -10.42
N ILE A 158 4.13 8.85 -9.36
CA ILE A 158 3.35 7.60 -9.27
C ILE A 158 2.02 7.87 -8.57
N LEU A 159 0.91 7.41 -9.15
CA LEU A 159 -0.38 7.34 -8.49
C LEU A 159 -0.49 6.00 -7.73
N GLY A 160 -0.56 6.05 -6.40
CA GLY A 160 -1.00 4.94 -5.58
C GLY A 160 -2.50 5.08 -5.31
N ILE A 161 -3.30 4.06 -5.63
CA ILE A 161 -4.76 4.16 -5.50
C ILE A 161 -5.35 2.89 -4.91
N GLU A 162 -6.31 3.07 -4.01
CA GLU A 162 -7.17 2.01 -3.50
C GLU A 162 -8.58 2.22 -4.02
N LEU A 163 -9.15 1.21 -4.63
CA LEU A 163 -10.50 1.26 -5.21
C LEU A 163 -11.52 0.60 -4.29
N MET A 164 -12.78 0.97 -4.41
CA MET A 164 -13.89 0.25 -3.79
C MET A 164 -13.91 -1.21 -4.24
N ASP A 165 -14.51 -2.06 -3.43
CA ASP A 165 -14.71 -3.47 -3.74
C ASP A 165 -15.37 -3.66 -5.11
N GLY A 166 -14.91 -4.65 -5.85
CA GLY A 166 -15.47 -5.01 -7.15
C GLY A 166 -15.10 -4.05 -8.28
N ASP A 167 -16.08 -3.73 -9.13
CA ASP A 167 -15.89 -2.98 -10.37
C ASP A 167 -16.42 -1.54 -10.33
N ALA A 168 -16.94 -1.10 -9.17
CA ALA A 168 -17.66 0.17 -9.02
C ALA A 168 -16.89 1.42 -9.50
N GLN A 169 -15.55 1.38 -9.47
CA GLN A 169 -14.70 2.50 -9.86
C GLN A 169 -13.79 2.16 -11.07
N VAL A 170 -13.92 0.97 -11.66
CA VAL A 170 -13.05 0.50 -12.75
C VAL A 170 -13.19 1.37 -14.01
N SER A 171 -14.40 1.78 -14.37
CA SER A 171 -14.62 2.66 -15.55
C SER A 171 -13.88 3.98 -15.40
N GLN A 172 -13.90 4.58 -14.21
CA GLN A 172 -13.20 5.84 -13.94
C GLN A 172 -11.67 5.67 -14.03
N MET A 173 -11.16 4.49 -13.64
CA MET A 173 -9.74 4.18 -13.83
C MET A 173 -9.38 4.03 -15.31
N GLU A 174 -10.25 3.42 -16.14
CA GLU A 174 -10.04 3.37 -17.59
C GLU A 174 -10.03 4.77 -18.20
N ASP A 175 -10.88 5.69 -17.71
CA ASP A 175 -10.87 7.09 -18.15
C ASP A 175 -9.53 7.77 -17.78
N ILE A 176 -9.04 7.61 -16.55
CA ILE A 176 -7.72 8.14 -16.13
C ILE A 176 -6.60 7.55 -16.99
N ILE A 177 -6.60 6.24 -17.23
CA ILE A 177 -5.56 5.56 -18.02
C ILE A 177 -5.59 6.02 -19.48
N SER A 178 -6.78 6.25 -20.02
CA SER A 178 -6.97 6.74 -21.40
C SER A 178 -6.45 8.16 -21.59
N GLU A 179 -6.75 9.06 -20.64
CA GLU A 179 -6.34 10.47 -20.69
C GLU A 179 -4.88 10.69 -20.26
N CYS A 180 -4.34 9.81 -19.40
CA CYS A 180 -2.98 9.87 -18.88
C CYS A 180 -2.25 8.54 -19.14
N PRO A 181 -1.95 8.18 -20.39
CA PRO A 181 -1.49 6.83 -20.76
C PRO A 181 -0.08 6.49 -20.25
N ARG A 182 0.72 7.47 -19.85
CA ARG A 182 2.07 7.27 -19.28
C ARG A 182 2.10 7.38 -17.77
N LEU A 183 0.98 7.71 -17.12
CA LEU A 183 0.89 7.78 -15.67
C LEU A 183 1.17 6.40 -15.07
N LYS A 184 2.17 6.33 -14.21
CA LYS A 184 2.46 5.11 -13.45
C LYS A 184 1.43 4.94 -12.34
N ILE A 185 0.72 3.81 -12.32
CA ILE A 185 -0.38 3.55 -11.37
C ILE A 185 -0.11 2.25 -10.61
N ALA A 186 -0.14 2.31 -9.27
CA ALA A 186 -0.15 1.16 -8.38
C ALA A 186 -1.54 1.02 -7.74
N ILE A 187 -2.26 -0.06 -8.09
CA ILE A 187 -3.57 -0.38 -7.50
C ILE A 187 -3.36 -1.27 -6.29
N GLY A 188 -3.91 -0.86 -5.14
CA GLY A 188 -3.75 -1.54 -3.86
C GLY A 188 -4.67 -2.73 -3.64
N HIS A 189 -4.33 -3.53 -2.62
CA HIS A 189 -5.14 -4.60 -2.02
C HIS A 189 -5.60 -5.71 -2.95
N PHE A 190 -4.91 -5.93 -4.08
CA PHE A 190 -5.20 -7.02 -5.02
C PHE A 190 -6.68 -7.08 -5.46
N GLY A 191 -7.31 -5.91 -5.63
CA GLY A 191 -8.73 -5.79 -5.98
C GLY A 191 -9.67 -6.33 -4.92
N MET A 192 -9.23 -6.50 -3.66
CA MET A 192 -9.99 -7.15 -2.58
C MET A 192 -10.45 -8.56 -2.99
N VAL A 193 -9.51 -9.45 -3.27
CA VAL A 193 -9.66 -10.74 -3.95
C VAL A 193 -10.76 -11.68 -3.41
N THR A 194 -11.23 -11.49 -2.19
CA THR A 194 -12.36 -12.24 -1.62
C THR A 194 -13.74 -11.62 -1.93
N ARG A 195 -13.75 -10.53 -2.69
CA ARG A 195 -14.98 -9.82 -3.08
C ARG A 195 -15.33 -10.10 -4.54
N GLU A 196 -16.63 -10.13 -4.84
CA GLU A 196 -17.10 -10.24 -6.22
C GLU A 196 -16.58 -9.11 -7.08
N GLY A 197 -16.20 -9.40 -8.32
CA GLY A 197 -15.69 -8.38 -9.27
C GLY A 197 -14.22 -8.01 -9.13
N TRP A 198 -13.47 -8.56 -8.16
CA TRP A 198 -12.06 -8.23 -7.92
C TRP A 198 -11.16 -8.31 -9.17
N MET A 199 -11.44 -9.30 -10.05
CA MET A 199 -10.68 -9.52 -11.27
C MET A 199 -10.78 -8.34 -12.25
N SER A 200 -11.82 -7.50 -12.16
CA SER A 200 -11.95 -6.30 -12.98
C SER A 200 -10.85 -5.29 -12.67
N GLN A 201 -10.48 -5.15 -11.40
CA GLN A 201 -9.36 -4.28 -10.99
C GLN A 201 -8.01 -4.87 -11.42
N ILE A 202 -7.81 -6.20 -11.30
CA ILE A 202 -6.59 -6.86 -11.80
C ILE A 202 -6.39 -6.60 -13.29
N ARG A 203 -7.46 -6.67 -14.09
CA ARG A 203 -7.39 -6.46 -15.55
C ARG A 203 -6.94 -5.06 -15.96
N LEU A 204 -7.03 -4.06 -15.10
CA LEU A 204 -6.45 -2.74 -15.35
C LEU A 204 -4.93 -2.81 -15.57
N ALA A 205 -4.26 -3.80 -14.96
CA ALA A 205 -2.82 -3.99 -15.15
C ALA A 205 -2.41 -4.53 -16.54
N ARG A 206 -3.37 -4.78 -17.44
CA ARG A 206 -3.08 -5.00 -18.88
C ARG A 206 -2.44 -3.77 -19.55
N HIS A 207 -2.70 -2.58 -19.02
CA HIS A 207 -2.08 -1.34 -19.48
C HIS A 207 -0.61 -1.27 -19.03
N GLU A 208 0.24 -0.68 -19.87
CA GLU A 208 1.70 -0.75 -19.72
C GLU A 208 2.20 -0.24 -18.36
N HIS A 209 1.67 0.90 -17.91
CA HIS A 209 2.14 1.60 -16.72
C HIS A 209 1.31 1.31 -15.46
N VAL A 210 0.39 0.34 -15.52
CA VAL A 210 -0.45 -0.07 -14.39
C VAL A 210 0.07 -1.36 -13.77
N PHE A 211 0.20 -1.36 -12.45
CA PHE A 211 0.62 -2.50 -11.62
C PHE A 211 -0.37 -2.69 -10.48
N VAL A 212 -0.42 -3.92 -9.95
CA VAL A 212 -1.26 -4.24 -8.79
C VAL A 212 -0.38 -4.78 -7.67
N GLU A 213 -0.61 -4.31 -6.45
CA GLU A 213 0.07 -4.83 -5.28
C GLU A 213 -0.91 -5.55 -4.33
N SER A 214 -0.38 -6.53 -3.59
CA SER A 214 -1.19 -7.47 -2.81
C SER A 214 -1.35 -7.07 -1.36
N GLY A 215 -1.35 -5.77 -1.04
CA GLY A 215 -1.45 -5.28 0.34
C GLY A 215 -2.46 -6.06 1.16
N GLY A 216 -1.97 -6.77 2.16
CA GLY A 216 -2.81 -7.52 3.07
C GLY A 216 -3.50 -8.76 2.53
N ILE A 217 -3.04 -9.36 1.43
CA ILE A 217 -3.67 -10.57 0.87
C ILE A 217 -3.83 -11.69 1.92
N THR A 218 -2.91 -11.78 2.88
CA THR A 218 -2.98 -12.79 3.95
C THR A 218 -4.14 -12.56 4.92
N TRP A 219 -4.49 -11.30 5.23
CA TRP A 219 -5.64 -11.05 6.10
C TRP A 219 -6.98 -11.20 5.37
N LEU A 220 -7.02 -11.10 4.05
CA LEU A 220 -8.20 -11.44 3.26
C LEU A 220 -8.55 -12.94 3.35
N PHE A 221 -7.56 -13.79 3.64
CA PHE A 221 -7.71 -15.23 3.81
C PHE A 221 -7.45 -15.67 5.27
N ASN A 222 -7.81 -14.84 6.25
CA ASN A 222 -7.60 -15.13 7.68
C ASN A 222 -8.31 -16.41 8.18
N ASP A 223 -9.35 -16.88 7.47
CA ASP A 223 -10.04 -18.13 7.77
C ASP A 223 -9.21 -19.37 7.40
N GLU A 224 -8.12 -19.16 6.64
CA GLU A 224 -7.17 -20.21 6.31
C GLU A 224 -5.96 -20.16 7.25
N PHE A 225 -5.43 -21.35 7.55
CA PHE A 225 -4.14 -21.45 8.22
C PHE A 225 -2.99 -21.28 7.20
N TYR A 226 -1.82 -20.78 7.70
CA TYR A 226 -0.60 -20.79 6.89
C TYR A 226 -0.39 -22.17 6.22
N PRO A 227 -0.06 -22.28 4.91
CA PRO A 227 0.53 -21.25 4.05
C PRO A 227 -0.46 -20.54 3.07
N PHE A 228 -1.71 -20.34 3.40
CA PHE A 228 -2.68 -19.59 2.61
C PHE A 228 -2.84 -20.06 1.16
N PRO A 229 -3.29 -21.32 0.93
CA PRO A 229 -3.38 -21.88 -0.41
C PRO A 229 -4.29 -21.09 -1.35
N SER A 230 -5.38 -20.52 -0.85
CA SER A 230 -6.27 -19.68 -1.67
C SER A 230 -5.60 -18.37 -2.12
N ALA A 231 -4.71 -17.80 -1.30
CA ALA A 231 -3.92 -16.63 -1.71
C ALA A 231 -2.96 -16.99 -2.87
N ILE A 232 -2.32 -18.17 -2.83
CA ILE A 232 -1.48 -18.65 -3.95
C ILE A 232 -2.33 -18.87 -5.21
N CYS A 233 -3.51 -19.48 -5.09
CA CYS A 233 -4.42 -19.64 -6.22
C CYS A 233 -4.81 -18.30 -6.83
N ALA A 234 -5.14 -17.31 -6.01
CA ALA A 234 -5.51 -15.98 -6.46
C ALA A 234 -4.35 -15.25 -7.19
N ILE A 235 -3.11 -15.37 -6.67
CA ILE A 235 -1.92 -14.83 -7.32
C ILE A 235 -1.72 -15.46 -8.72
N LYS A 236 -1.88 -16.78 -8.83
CA LYS A 236 -1.77 -17.49 -10.12
C LYS A 236 -2.88 -17.07 -11.08
N GLU A 237 -4.12 -16.97 -10.60
CA GLU A 237 -5.25 -16.53 -11.43
C GLU A 237 -5.05 -15.10 -11.97
N ALA A 238 -4.55 -14.19 -11.13
CA ALA A 238 -4.20 -12.85 -11.57
C ALA A 238 -3.05 -12.85 -12.58
N ALA A 239 -2.00 -13.64 -12.33
CA ALA A 239 -0.86 -13.79 -13.23
C ALA A 239 -1.27 -14.34 -14.60
N ASP A 240 -2.22 -15.28 -14.66
CA ASP A 240 -2.78 -15.81 -15.92
C ASP A 240 -3.52 -14.71 -16.74
N LYS A 241 -3.99 -13.65 -16.11
CA LYS A 241 -4.72 -12.56 -16.78
C LYS A 241 -3.82 -11.42 -17.25
N VAL A 242 -2.83 -11.05 -16.46
CA VAL A 242 -2.02 -9.84 -16.72
C VAL A 242 -0.51 -10.11 -16.74
N GLY A 243 -0.09 -11.33 -16.39
CA GLY A 243 1.31 -11.72 -16.23
C GLY A 243 1.87 -11.39 -14.85
N MET A 244 2.76 -12.24 -14.34
CA MET A 244 3.41 -12.05 -13.03
C MET A 244 4.21 -10.74 -12.96
N GLN A 245 4.72 -10.26 -14.11
CA GLN A 245 5.49 -9.00 -14.21
C GLN A 245 4.68 -7.74 -13.87
N LYS A 246 3.37 -7.87 -13.62
CA LYS A 246 2.44 -6.78 -13.25
C LYS A 246 2.03 -6.78 -11.79
N LEU A 247 2.42 -7.81 -11.06
CA LEU A 247 1.97 -8.06 -9.69
C LEU A 247 3.12 -7.83 -8.71
N MET A 248 2.83 -7.23 -7.56
CA MET A 248 3.81 -6.94 -6.51
C MET A 248 3.27 -7.42 -5.16
N TRP A 249 4.17 -7.92 -4.32
CA TRP A 249 3.83 -8.24 -2.94
C TRP A 249 3.78 -6.97 -2.08
N GLY A 250 2.73 -6.83 -1.26
CA GLY A 250 2.59 -5.85 -0.19
C GLY A 250 2.05 -6.53 1.06
N SER A 251 2.54 -6.14 2.22
CA SER A 251 2.18 -6.77 3.50
C SER A 251 0.92 -6.20 4.14
N ASP A 252 0.65 -4.92 3.93
CA ASP A 252 -0.28 -4.12 4.73
C ASP A 252 0.13 -4.08 6.22
N TYR A 253 1.45 -3.96 6.47
CA TYR A 253 1.97 -3.70 7.82
C TYR A 253 1.46 -2.34 8.33
N PRO A 254 1.00 -2.19 9.57
CA PRO A 254 1.08 -3.15 10.68
C PRO A 254 -0.15 -4.04 10.85
N ARG A 255 -1.19 -3.89 10.04
CA ARG A 255 -2.43 -4.67 10.16
C ARG A 255 -2.17 -6.18 10.12
N THR A 256 -1.39 -6.63 9.16
CA THR A 256 -1.03 -8.04 8.99
C THR A 256 -0.40 -8.65 10.23
N ILE A 257 0.43 -7.90 10.96
CA ILE A 257 1.08 -8.43 12.16
C ILE A 257 0.20 -8.48 13.41
N THR A 258 -1.07 -8.13 13.31
CA THR A 258 -2.05 -8.44 14.35
C THR A 258 -2.46 -9.92 14.36
N ALA A 259 -2.26 -10.63 13.25
CA ALA A 259 -2.67 -12.02 13.06
C ALA A 259 -1.49 -12.98 12.85
N ILE A 260 -0.46 -12.57 12.10
CA ILE A 260 0.71 -13.40 11.75
C ILE A 260 2.00 -12.61 11.94
N THR A 261 3.16 -13.27 11.85
CA THR A 261 4.44 -12.53 11.84
C THR A 261 4.65 -11.83 10.50
N TYR A 262 5.42 -10.74 10.51
CA TYR A 262 5.76 -10.01 9.27
C TYR A 262 6.44 -10.93 8.24
N LYS A 263 7.33 -11.83 8.68
CA LYS A 263 7.98 -12.82 7.80
C LYS A 263 6.96 -13.76 7.15
N MET A 264 5.95 -14.23 7.87
CA MET A 264 4.91 -15.12 7.33
C MET A 264 4.10 -14.46 6.22
N SER A 265 4.01 -13.12 6.18
CA SER A 265 3.22 -12.39 5.16
C SER A 265 3.76 -12.52 3.74
N TYR A 266 5.03 -12.92 3.56
CA TYR A 266 5.61 -13.24 2.26
C TYR A 266 6.14 -14.67 2.14
N ASP A 267 6.45 -15.33 3.27
CA ASP A 267 7.11 -16.64 3.30
C ASP A 267 6.25 -17.74 2.63
N PHE A 268 4.93 -17.58 2.65
CA PHE A 268 4.02 -18.47 1.94
C PHE A 268 4.23 -18.44 0.41
N VAL A 269 4.61 -17.30 -0.15
CA VAL A 269 5.00 -17.16 -1.56
C VAL A 269 6.40 -17.75 -1.78
N SER A 270 7.38 -17.33 -0.97
CA SER A 270 8.78 -17.76 -1.15
C SER A 270 8.97 -19.26 -1.05
N LYS A 271 8.16 -19.93 -0.21
CA LYS A 271 8.18 -21.39 0.01
C LYS A 271 7.19 -22.17 -0.84
N SER A 272 6.32 -21.49 -1.59
CA SER A 272 5.35 -22.14 -2.46
C SER A 272 6.07 -23.02 -3.51
N LYS A 273 5.54 -24.21 -3.73
CA LYS A 273 5.96 -25.11 -4.82
C LYS A 273 5.15 -24.90 -6.10
N GLU A 274 4.14 -24.05 -6.05
CA GLU A 274 3.23 -23.78 -7.16
C GLU A 274 3.66 -22.59 -8.02
N LEU A 275 4.63 -21.79 -7.54
CA LEU A 275 5.23 -20.68 -8.25
C LEU A 275 6.66 -21.01 -8.62
N THR A 276 7.08 -20.62 -9.82
CA THR A 276 8.48 -20.75 -10.25
C THR A 276 9.37 -19.77 -9.46
N ASP A 277 10.67 -20.00 -9.48
CA ASP A 277 11.61 -19.09 -8.81
C ASP A 277 11.62 -17.70 -9.49
N ASP A 278 11.41 -17.65 -10.80
CA ASP A 278 11.26 -16.39 -11.55
C ASP A 278 9.99 -15.64 -11.12
N ASP A 279 8.84 -16.32 -10.98
CA ASP A 279 7.60 -15.72 -10.48
C ASP A 279 7.79 -15.12 -9.08
N LYS A 280 8.48 -15.85 -8.19
CA LYS A 280 8.77 -15.37 -6.84
C LYS A 280 9.67 -14.14 -6.86
N CYS A 281 10.70 -14.11 -7.70
CA CYS A 281 11.59 -12.95 -7.86
C CYS A 281 10.82 -11.74 -8.37
N LEU A 282 9.98 -11.91 -9.38
CA LEU A 282 9.14 -10.85 -9.93
C LEU A 282 8.18 -10.32 -8.87
N PHE A 283 7.40 -11.19 -8.22
CA PHE A 283 6.36 -10.80 -7.29
C PHE A 283 6.90 -10.18 -6.00
N LEU A 284 7.99 -10.73 -5.44
CA LEU A 284 8.54 -10.31 -4.16
C LEU A 284 9.56 -9.16 -4.26
N CYS A 285 10.10 -8.86 -5.46
CA CYS A 285 11.17 -7.87 -5.58
C CYS A 285 11.16 -7.09 -6.90
N ASP A 286 11.36 -7.76 -8.04
CA ASP A 286 11.85 -7.11 -9.26
C ASP A 286 10.83 -6.13 -9.83
N ASN A 287 9.53 -6.45 -9.73
CA ASN A 287 8.46 -5.57 -10.18
C ASN A 287 8.41 -4.29 -9.35
N ALA A 288 8.41 -4.39 -8.02
CA ALA A 288 8.43 -3.23 -7.13
C ALA A 288 9.71 -2.41 -7.29
N LYS A 289 10.87 -3.07 -7.41
CA LYS A 289 12.15 -2.39 -7.65
C LYS A 289 12.11 -1.54 -8.90
N ARG A 290 11.65 -2.11 -10.02
CA ARG A 290 11.56 -1.43 -11.32
C ARG A 290 10.51 -0.31 -11.29
N PHE A 291 9.32 -0.60 -10.75
CA PHE A 291 8.18 0.31 -10.77
C PHE A 291 8.42 1.55 -9.90
N PHE A 292 8.87 1.37 -8.66
CA PHE A 292 9.14 2.47 -7.74
C PHE A 292 10.53 3.10 -7.90
N GLY A 293 11.39 2.52 -8.76
CA GLY A 293 12.72 3.04 -9.03
C GLY A 293 13.68 2.92 -7.84
N PHE A 294 13.61 1.80 -7.10
CA PHE A 294 14.63 1.49 -6.10
C PHE A 294 15.97 1.21 -6.77
N GLY A 295 17.02 1.84 -6.26
CA GLY A 295 18.39 1.60 -6.71
C GLY A 295 18.96 0.26 -6.25
N GLU A 296 20.23 0.25 -5.89
CA GLU A 296 20.86 -0.93 -5.28
C GLU A 296 20.27 -1.21 -3.89
N LEU A 297 19.74 -2.41 -3.70
CA LEU A 297 19.17 -2.85 -2.43
C LEU A 297 20.27 -3.32 -1.49
N ILE A 298 20.17 -2.92 -0.23
CA ILE A 298 21.13 -3.30 0.80
C ILE A 298 21.16 -4.81 1.05
N ASP A 299 22.33 -5.32 1.42
CA ASP A 299 22.48 -6.64 1.99
C ASP A 299 22.22 -6.58 3.49
N LEU A 300 21.24 -7.36 3.94
CA LEU A 300 20.91 -7.47 5.35
C LEU A 300 21.65 -8.65 5.97
N PRO A 301 22.37 -8.47 7.08
CA PRO A 301 23.00 -9.58 7.77
C PRO A 301 21.92 -10.53 8.30
N TYR A 302 22.05 -11.82 8.01
CA TYR A 302 21.18 -12.82 8.63
C TYR A 302 21.64 -13.04 10.07
N ILE A 303 20.73 -12.79 11.00
CA ILE A 303 20.95 -13.03 12.43
C ILE A 303 20.13 -14.25 12.83
N LYS A 304 20.83 -15.30 13.29
CA LYS A 304 20.18 -16.52 13.80
C LYS A 304 19.34 -16.20 15.04
N ASN A 305 18.18 -16.78 15.12
CA ASN A 305 17.42 -16.73 16.36
C ASN A 305 17.90 -17.83 17.34
N MET A 306 17.39 -17.80 18.58
CA MET A 306 17.86 -18.69 19.65
C MET A 306 17.63 -20.18 19.35
N SER A 307 16.73 -20.53 18.42
CA SER A 307 16.37 -21.91 18.07
C SER A 307 17.16 -22.48 16.89
N GLU A 308 18.04 -21.70 16.29
CA GLU A 308 18.95 -22.09 15.20
C GLU A 308 20.39 -22.27 15.75
#